data_142c5009b6955b4138eeb4f6b1a1a67e
#
_entry.id   142c5009b6955b4138eeb4f6b1a1a67e
#
_cell.length_a   1.000
_cell.length_b   1.000
_cell.length_c   1.000
_cell.angle_alpha   90.00
_cell.angle_beta   90.00
_cell.angle_gamma   90.00
#
_symmetry.space_group_name_H-M   'P 1'
#
loop_
_entity.id
_entity.type
_entity.pdbx_description
1 polymer ?
#
loop_
_entity_poly.entity_id
_entity_poly.type
_entity_poly.pdbx_seq_one_letter_code
_entity_poly.pdbx_strand_id
1 'polypeptide(L)'
;MAHLLIHRGLAKKSFKENTLQAFKYCFTKKYGIETDLHCTKDNIIICFHDFSLKKKFKTNKLIKNLTFYEINKIAKKFDHYVPQLKELIKISKNKNYLMLELKSFFSKKNLTQLINLTKKLKFFSITSFNEKNIKNIYILKKKLNLGLVFTSTTPIERIIKKSRLKYVKILVMEKRFLSKKKLDTINKPIYYYTARNKKIKRKYSDKNLIFENL
;
A
#
# COMPACT_ATOMS: atom_id res chain seq x y z
N MET A 1 -18.51 4.09 8.82
CA MET A 1 -17.40 4.82 9.50
C MET A 1 -16.26 5.00 8.52
N ALA A 2 -15.60 6.17 8.53
CA ALA A 2 -14.41 6.42 7.73
C ALA A 2 -13.23 5.54 8.21
N HIS A 3 -12.47 4.99 7.26
CA HIS A 3 -11.31 4.17 7.59
C HIS A 3 -10.07 5.03 7.82
N LEU A 4 -9.37 4.79 8.91
CA LEU A 4 -8.09 5.37 9.21
C LEU A 4 -6.99 4.32 9.04
N LEU A 5 -6.12 4.51 8.04
CA LEU A 5 -4.98 3.64 7.78
C LEU A 5 -3.68 4.37 8.12
N ILE A 6 -2.69 3.62 8.59
CA ILE A 6 -1.36 4.17 8.85
C ILE A 6 -0.45 3.85 7.67
N HIS A 7 0.06 4.92 7.04
CA HIS A 7 0.98 4.85 5.91
C HIS A 7 2.28 4.17 6.32
N ARG A 8 2.63 3.05 5.71
CA ARG A 8 3.84 2.25 5.98
C ARG A 8 4.09 1.90 7.44
N GLY A 9 3.02 1.89 8.27
CA GLY A 9 3.16 1.66 9.70
C GLY A 9 3.70 2.83 10.52
N LEU A 10 3.89 4.01 9.92
CA LEU A 10 4.45 5.21 10.57
C LEU A 10 3.45 5.90 11.51
N ALA A 11 3.00 5.20 12.56
CA ALA A 11 2.16 5.78 13.59
C ALA A 11 2.91 6.79 14.47
N LYS A 12 4.24 6.66 14.60
CA LYS A 12 5.13 7.55 15.34
C LYS A 12 6.37 7.89 14.54
N LYS A 13 6.96 9.07 14.77
CA LYS A 13 8.21 9.52 14.12
C LYS A 13 9.41 8.60 14.38
N SER A 14 9.43 7.92 15.53
CA SER A 14 10.51 6.99 15.93
C SER A 14 10.49 5.66 15.18
N PHE A 15 9.41 5.33 14.46
CA PHE A 15 9.35 4.06 13.72
C PHE A 15 10.04 4.16 12.35
N LYS A 16 10.71 3.07 11.99
CA LYS A 16 11.17 2.86 10.60
C LYS A 16 9.99 2.35 9.76
N GLU A 17 9.77 2.94 8.58
CA GLU A 17 8.69 2.56 7.67
C GLU A 17 8.80 1.11 7.18
N ASN A 18 7.64 0.49 6.91
CA ASN A 18 7.54 -0.87 6.36
C ASN A 18 8.28 -1.93 7.22
N THR A 19 8.26 -1.79 8.56
CA THR A 19 8.86 -2.76 9.50
C THR A 19 7.82 -3.52 10.30
N LEU A 20 8.14 -4.76 10.70
CA LEU A 20 7.25 -5.57 11.54
C LEU A 20 6.95 -4.89 12.89
N GLN A 21 7.93 -4.17 13.46
CA GLN A 21 7.75 -3.42 14.71
C GLN A 21 6.66 -2.34 14.54
N ALA A 22 6.77 -1.52 13.49
CA ALA A 22 5.80 -0.47 13.18
C ALA A 22 4.40 -1.04 12.94
N PHE A 23 4.31 -2.13 12.16
CA PHE A 23 3.04 -2.81 11.89
C PHE A 23 2.41 -3.41 13.16
N LYS A 24 3.19 -4.10 14.00
CA LYS A 24 2.71 -4.65 15.29
C LYS A 24 2.10 -3.55 16.15
N TYR A 25 2.79 -2.41 16.28
CA TYR A 25 2.27 -1.28 17.04
C TYR A 25 0.92 -0.79 16.47
N CYS A 26 0.79 -0.63 15.14
CA CYS A 26 -0.48 -0.25 14.54
C CYS A 26 -1.60 -1.24 14.90
N PHE A 27 -1.31 -2.53 14.85
CA PHE A 27 -2.31 -3.57 15.15
C PHE A 27 -2.71 -3.62 16.62
N THR A 28 -1.80 -3.38 17.59
CA THR A 28 -2.18 -3.27 19.00
C THR A 28 -3.11 -2.08 19.27
N LYS A 29 -3.01 -1.02 18.44
CA LYS A 29 -3.90 0.14 18.47
C LYS A 29 -5.15 0.00 17.59
N LYS A 30 -5.39 -1.20 17.03
CA LYS A 30 -6.51 -1.52 16.13
C LYS A 30 -6.54 -0.67 14.85
N TYR A 31 -5.42 -0.10 14.43
CA TYR A 31 -5.31 0.60 13.15
C TYR A 31 -5.13 -0.39 12.01
N GLY A 32 -5.72 -0.05 10.86
CA GLY A 32 -5.29 -0.64 9.59
C GLY A 32 -3.96 -0.02 9.14
N ILE A 33 -3.32 -0.64 8.17
CA ILE A 33 -2.09 -0.12 7.57
C ILE A 33 -2.20 -0.07 6.04
N GLU A 34 -1.45 0.83 5.46
CA GLU A 34 -1.05 0.78 4.07
C GLU A 34 0.43 0.40 4.00
N THR A 35 0.83 -0.37 3.00
CA THR A 35 2.22 -0.80 2.79
C THR A 35 2.53 -1.04 1.33
N ASP A 36 3.77 -0.76 0.96
CA ASP A 36 4.29 -0.89 -0.39
C ASP A 36 4.87 -2.29 -0.63
N LEU A 37 4.60 -2.90 -1.78
CA LEU A 37 5.07 -4.22 -2.14
C LEU A 37 5.96 -4.21 -3.38
N HIS A 38 7.07 -4.93 -3.30
CA HIS A 38 7.94 -5.29 -4.42
C HIS A 38 8.15 -6.80 -4.49
N CYS A 39 8.51 -7.29 -5.68
CA CYS A 39 9.05 -8.64 -5.87
C CYS A 39 10.57 -8.59 -6.01
N THR A 40 11.26 -9.45 -5.29
CA THR A 40 12.71 -9.68 -5.41
C THR A 40 13.04 -10.55 -6.63
N LYS A 41 14.33 -10.68 -6.97
CA LYS A 41 14.83 -11.55 -8.05
C LYS A 41 14.38 -13.01 -7.89
N ASP A 42 14.33 -13.50 -6.65
CA ASP A 42 13.87 -14.85 -6.29
C ASP A 42 12.34 -14.94 -6.04
N ASN A 43 11.59 -13.93 -6.53
CA ASN A 43 10.13 -13.84 -6.46
C ASN A 43 9.54 -13.79 -5.04
N ILE A 44 10.29 -13.36 -4.04
CA ILE A 44 9.76 -13.11 -2.71
C ILE A 44 9.06 -11.73 -2.69
N ILE A 45 7.82 -11.66 -2.19
CA ILE A 45 7.09 -10.40 -2.03
C ILE A 45 7.48 -9.79 -0.69
N ILE A 46 8.04 -8.57 -0.74
CA ILE A 46 8.56 -7.82 0.41
C ILE A 46 7.81 -6.51 0.63
N CYS A 47 7.84 -6.01 1.86
CA CYS A 47 7.32 -4.68 2.22
C CYS A 47 8.45 -3.64 2.12
N PHE A 48 8.46 -2.84 1.05
CA PHE A 48 9.48 -1.81 0.80
C PHE A 48 8.97 -0.78 -0.20
N HIS A 49 9.32 0.51 -0.02
CA HIS A 49 8.76 1.57 -0.86
C HIS A 49 9.55 1.83 -2.15
N ASP A 50 10.87 2.03 -2.03
CA ASP A 50 11.68 2.52 -3.14
C ASP A 50 12.03 1.39 -4.14
N PHE A 51 12.26 1.73 -5.42
CA PHE A 51 12.67 0.77 -6.43
C PHE A 51 14.12 0.30 -6.26
N SER A 52 14.93 1.09 -5.53
CA SER A 52 16.33 0.80 -5.23
C SER A 52 16.64 0.95 -3.74
N LEU A 53 17.76 0.42 -3.33
CA LEU A 53 18.27 0.52 -1.96
C LEU A 53 18.97 1.85 -1.66
N LYS A 54 19.10 2.76 -2.66
CA LYS A 54 19.92 3.99 -2.59
C LYS A 54 19.56 4.88 -1.41
N LYS A 55 18.30 5.24 -1.29
CA LYS A 55 17.82 6.20 -0.28
C LYS A 55 18.00 5.66 1.13
N LYS A 56 17.69 4.40 1.37
CA LYS A 56 17.67 3.77 2.70
C LYS A 56 19.01 3.13 3.07
N PHE A 57 19.70 2.51 2.13
CA PHE A 57 20.90 1.70 2.37
C PHE A 57 22.11 2.13 1.53
N LYS A 58 22.11 3.36 0.99
CA LYS A 58 23.24 4.02 0.32
C LYS A 58 23.86 3.22 -0.85
N THR A 59 23.13 2.31 -1.48
CA THR A 59 23.57 1.53 -2.63
C THR A 59 22.57 1.59 -3.79
N ASN A 60 23.05 1.80 -5.03
CA ASN A 60 22.20 1.97 -6.22
C ASN A 60 21.55 0.67 -6.72
N LYS A 61 21.68 -0.45 -5.97
CA LYS A 61 21.13 -1.73 -6.38
C LYS A 61 19.60 -1.69 -6.41
N LEU A 62 19.01 -2.21 -7.50
CA LEU A 62 17.57 -2.30 -7.68
C LEU A 62 17.00 -3.54 -6.98
N ILE A 63 15.85 -3.42 -6.33
CA ILE A 63 15.14 -4.52 -5.66
C ILE A 63 14.96 -5.73 -6.58
N LYS A 64 14.52 -5.51 -7.82
CA LYS A 64 14.26 -6.58 -8.80
C LYS A 64 15.48 -7.42 -9.18
N ASN A 65 16.69 -6.92 -8.92
CA ASN A 65 17.96 -7.57 -9.27
C ASN A 65 18.59 -8.32 -8.09
N LEU A 66 17.98 -8.26 -6.91
CA LEU A 66 18.49 -8.85 -5.67
C LEU A 66 17.53 -9.91 -5.15
N THR A 67 18.09 -10.97 -4.58
CA THR A 67 17.34 -11.94 -3.78
C THR A 67 16.95 -11.34 -2.45
N PHE A 68 15.96 -11.94 -1.79
CA PHE A 68 15.54 -11.54 -0.45
C PHE A 68 16.70 -11.59 0.56
N TYR A 69 17.55 -12.62 0.47
CA TYR A 69 18.74 -12.76 1.31
C TYR A 69 19.73 -11.60 1.11
N GLU A 70 20.07 -11.27 -0.15
CA GLU A 70 20.99 -10.18 -0.47
C GLU A 70 20.47 -8.82 0.03
N ILE A 71 19.16 -8.55 -0.11
CA ILE A 71 18.53 -7.32 0.40
C ILE A 71 18.73 -7.24 1.92
N ASN A 72 18.42 -8.33 2.66
CA ASN A 72 18.53 -8.31 4.11
C ASN A 72 19.96 -8.35 4.63
N LYS A 73 20.92 -8.96 3.89
CA LYS A 73 22.35 -8.85 4.17
C LYS A 73 22.83 -7.40 4.11
N ILE A 74 22.33 -6.62 3.12
CA ILE A 74 22.63 -5.19 3.02
C ILE A 74 21.91 -4.41 4.14
N ALA A 75 20.62 -4.65 4.33
CA ALA A 75 19.78 -3.95 5.31
C ALA A 75 20.30 -4.11 6.76
N LYS A 76 20.84 -5.29 7.11
CA LYS A 76 21.44 -5.59 8.42
C LYS A 76 22.55 -4.61 8.81
N LYS A 77 23.36 -4.14 7.83
CA LYS A 77 24.41 -3.13 8.06
C LYS A 77 23.89 -1.78 8.52
N PHE A 78 22.58 -1.54 8.39
CA PHE A 78 21.87 -0.31 8.78
C PHE A 78 20.88 -0.57 9.93
N ASP A 79 21.07 -1.64 10.67
CA ASP A 79 20.15 -2.06 11.73
C ASP A 79 18.69 -2.07 11.22
N HIS A 80 18.46 -2.74 10.09
CA HIS A 80 17.16 -2.82 9.45
C HIS A 80 16.88 -4.24 8.95
N TYR A 81 15.60 -4.63 9.00
CA TYR A 81 15.08 -5.84 8.39
C TYR A 81 13.93 -5.49 7.45
N VAL A 82 14.02 -5.94 6.21
CA VAL A 82 12.96 -5.78 5.20
C VAL A 82 12.04 -7.00 5.27
N PRO A 83 10.79 -6.85 5.75
CA PRO A 83 9.93 -8.00 5.96
C PRO A 83 9.29 -8.51 4.67
N GLN A 84 8.96 -9.81 4.66
CA GLN A 84 8.14 -10.41 3.63
C GLN A 84 6.65 -10.15 3.88
N LEU A 85 5.85 -10.11 2.82
CA LEU A 85 4.39 -10.02 2.93
C LEU A 85 3.79 -11.14 3.80
N LYS A 86 4.31 -12.38 3.72
CA LYS A 86 3.82 -13.49 4.55
C LYS A 86 3.97 -13.24 6.06
N GLU A 87 5.05 -12.52 6.47
CA GLU A 87 5.29 -12.17 7.87
C GLU A 87 4.30 -11.09 8.34
N LEU A 88 4.06 -10.07 7.49
CA LEU A 88 3.02 -9.07 7.75
C LEU A 88 1.64 -9.73 7.92
N ILE A 89 1.26 -10.62 7.01
CA ILE A 89 -0.02 -11.34 7.08
C ILE A 89 -0.12 -12.14 8.38
N LYS A 90 0.94 -12.84 8.78
CA LYS A 90 0.97 -13.61 10.03
C LYS A 90 0.71 -12.72 11.26
N ILE A 91 1.36 -11.56 11.35
CA ILE A 91 1.20 -10.67 12.51
C ILE A 91 -0.12 -9.88 12.51
N SER A 92 -0.77 -9.71 11.37
CA SER A 92 -2.07 -9.03 11.27
C SER A 92 -3.21 -9.83 11.92
N LYS A 93 -3.00 -11.15 12.09
CA LYS A 93 -4.00 -12.08 12.63
C LYS A 93 -5.38 -11.98 11.95
N ASN A 94 -5.41 -11.45 10.74
CA ASN A 94 -6.63 -11.21 9.95
C ASN A 94 -7.70 -10.35 10.67
N LYS A 95 -7.26 -9.44 11.55
CA LYS A 95 -8.14 -8.56 12.34
C LYS A 95 -8.12 -7.11 11.89
N ASN A 96 -7.04 -6.70 11.21
CA ASN A 96 -6.80 -5.32 10.80
C ASN A 96 -6.83 -5.19 9.28
N TYR A 97 -7.28 -4.04 8.79
CA TYR A 97 -7.31 -3.77 7.36
C TYR A 97 -5.90 -3.60 6.80
N LEU A 98 -5.61 -4.27 5.68
CA LEU A 98 -4.35 -4.17 4.95
C LEU A 98 -4.60 -3.56 3.56
N MET A 99 -4.04 -2.39 3.28
CA MET A 99 -3.96 -1.84 1.92
C MET A 99 -2.57 -2.16 1.35
N LEU A 100 -2.53 -2.99 0.32
CA LEU A 100 -1.31 -3.54 -0.28
C LEU A 100 -1.05 -2.86 -1.62
N GLU A 101 -0.12 -1.89 -1.67
CA GLU A 101 0.23 -1.18 -2.90
C GLU A 101 1.32 -1.90 -3.69
N LEU A 102 1.05 -2.28 -4.93
CA LEU A 102 2.04 -2.84 -5.84
C LEU A 102 2.83 -1.71 -6.51
N LYS A 103 4.10 -1.57 -6.15
CA LYS A 103 4.99 -0.52 -6.67
C LYS A 103 5.50 -0.83 -8.07
N SER A 104 6.04 -2.03 -8.28
CA SER A 104 6.55 -2.47 -9.58
C SER A 104 5.49 -3.20 -10.40
N PHE A 105 5.79 -3.50 -11.65
CA PHE A 105 5.02 -4.47 -12.42
C PHE A 105 5.23 -5.87 -11.85
N PHE A 106 4.12 -6.57 -11.59
CA PHE A 106 4.11 -7.94 -11.10
C PHE A 106 3.80 -8.89 -12.26
N SER A 107 4.65 -9.89 -12.49
CA SER A 107 4.40 -10.95 -13.44
C SER A 107 3.16 -11.77 -13.08
N LYS A 108 2.60 -12.55 -14.02
CA LYS A 108 1.48 -13.46 -13.74
C LYS A 108 1.81 -14.41 -12.58
N LYS A 109 3.03 -14.96 -12.53
CA LYS A 109 3.53 -15.80 -11.42
C LYS A 109 3.43 -15.07 -10.08
N ASN A 110 3.93 -13.82 -10.00
CA ASN A 110 3.95 -13.04 -8.77
C ASN A 110 2.54 -12.62 -8.34
N LEU A 111 1.65 -12.32 -9.29
CA LEU A 111 0.24 -12.04 -9.00
C LEU A 111 -0.49 -13.27 -8.46
N THR A 112 -0.26 -14.44 -9.03
CA THR A 112 -0.82 -15.70 -8.51
C THR A 112 -0.32 -15.99 -7.10
N GLN A 113 0.96 -15.78 -6.83
CA GLN A 113 1.53 -15.90 -5.48
C GLN A 113 0.88 -14.92 -4.50
N LEU A 114 0.72 -13.65 -4.89
CA LEU A 114 0.04 -12.62 -4.07
C LEU A 114 -1.39 -13.06 -3.72
N ILE A 115 -2.15 -13.52 -4.72
CA ILE A 115 -3.53 -14.02 -4.53
C ILE A 115 -3.55 -15.20 -3.55
N ASN A 116 -2.61 -16.13 -3.67
CA ASN A 116 -2.51 -17.28 -2.77
C ASN A 116 -2.14 -16.87 -1.34
N LEU A 117 -1.21 -15.95 -1.15
CA LEU A 117 -0.86 -15.41 0.17
C LEU A 117 -2.04 -14.70 0.84
N THR A 118 -2.84 -13.97 0.06
CA THR A 118 -3.95 -13.16 0.59
C THR A 118 -5.29 -13.91 0.65
N LYS A 119 -5.38 -15.14 0.17
CA LYS A 119 -6.66 -15.89 0.03
C LYS A 119 -7.47 -16.04 1.33
N LYS A 120 -6.81 -16.05 2.49
CA LYS A 120 -7.43 -16.16 3.82
C LYS A 120 -7.69 -14.81 4.49
N LEU A 121 -7.25 -13.70 3.91
CA LEU A 121 -7.49 -12.36 4.44
C LEU A 121 -8.95 -11.95 4.19
N LYS A 122 -9.59 -11.40 5.22
CA LYS A 122 -10.97 -10.88 5.16
C LYS A 122 -11.00 -9.38 4.87
N PHE A 123 -10.04 -8.63 5.42
CA PHE A 123 -10.04 -7.17 5.42
C PHE A 123 -8.80 -6.63 4.70
N PHE A 124 -8.83 -6.57 3.37
CA PHE A 124 -7.74 -6.03 2.59
C PHE A 124 -8.17 -5.46 1.25
N SER A 125 -7.30 -4.68 0.65
CA SER A 125 -7.37 -4.24 -0.74
C SER A 125 -5.98 -4.32 -1.38
N ILE A 126 -5.96 -4.44 -2.71
CA ILE A 126 -4.73 -4.36 -3.50
C ILE A 126 -4.83 -3.13 -4.39
N THR A 127 -3.81 -2.28 -4.34
CA THR A 127 -3.78 -1.02 -5.08
C THR A 127 -2.51 -0.91 -5.92
N SER A 128 -2.51 -0.08 -6.95
CA SER A 128 -1.32 0.21 -7.76
C SER A 128 -1.51 1.49 -8.56
N PHE A 129 -0.41 2.21 -8.81
CA PHE A 129 -0.33 3.22 -9.87
C PHE A 129 -0.38 2.58 -11.27
N ASN A 130 0.13 1.35 -11.38
CA ASN A 130 0.14 0.62 -12.65
C ASN A 130 -1.18 -0.12 -12.85
N GLU A 131 -2.02 0.42 -13.73
CA GLU A 131 -3.33 -0.15 -14.05
C GLU A 131 -3.24 -1.60 -14.59
N LYS A 132 -2.15 -1.96 -15.29
CA LYS A 132 -1.96 -3.33 -15.80
C LYS A 132 -1.91 -4.35 -14.66
N ASN A 133 -1.29 -4.01 -13.50
CA ASN A 133 -1.33 -4.87 -12.32
C ASN A 133 -2.77 -5.17 -11.89
N ILE A 134 -3.59 -4.13 -11.75
CA ILE A 134 -4.98 -4.22 -11.28
C ILE A 134 -5.85 -5.00 -12.25
N LYS A 135 -5.73 -4.71 -13.57
CA LYS A 135 -6.44 -5.44 -14.62
C LYS A 135 -6.06 -6.94 -14.63
N ASN A 136 -4.77 -7.25 -14.54
CA ASN A 136 -4.29 -8.63 -14.54
C ASN A 136 -4.75 -9.41 -13.30
N ILE A 137 -4.75 -8.78 -12.10
CA ILE A 137 -5.32 -9.41 -10.90
C ILE A 137 -6.82 -9.68 -11.09
N TYR A 138 -7.56 -8.73 -11.64
CA TYR A 138 -8.99 -8.91 -11.89
C TYR A 138 -9.28 -10.08 -12.82
N ILE A 139 -8.46 -10.29 -13.85
CA ILE A 139 -8.58 -11.46 -14.75
C ILE A 139 -8.37 -12.76 -13.97
N LEU A 140 -7.38 -12.80 -13.07
CA LEU A 140 -7.08 -14.00 -12.26
C LEU A 140 -8.10 -14.23 -11.13
N LYS A 141 -8.65 -13.16 -10.52
CA LYS A 141 -9.55 -13.23 -9.37
C LYS A 141 -10.50 -12.02 -9.32
N LYS A 142 -11.69 -12.16 -9.91
CA LYS A 142 -12.67 -11.05 -10.07
C LYS A 142 -13.20 -10.43 -8.77
N LYS A 143 -13.27 -11.19 -7.67
CA LYS A 143 -13.94 -10.78 -6.41
C LYS A 143 -13.05 -10.00 -5.44
N LEU A 144 -11.81 -9.63 -5.82
CA LEU A 144 -10.91 -8.89 -4.95
C LEU A 144 -11.26 -7.39 -4.91
N ASN A 145 -10.95 -6.75 -3.77
CA ASN A 145 -11.07 -5.32 -3.59
C ASN A 145 -9.84 -4.62 -4.19
N LEU A 146 -9.97 -4.16 -5.43
CA LEU A 146 -8.88 -3.64 -6.24
C LEU A 146 -9.00 -2.13 -6.42
N GLY A 147 -7.88 -1.40 -6.42
CA GLY A 147 -7.87 0.05 -6.54
C GLY A 147 -6.76 0.63 -7.40
N LEU A 148 -7.00 1.83 -7.92
CA LEU A 148 -6.00 2.63 -8.60
C LEU A 148 -5.52 3.76 -7.70
N VAL A 149 -4.21 4.02 -7.78
CA VAL A 149 -3.57 5.13 -7.06
C VAL A 149 -3.32 6.27 -8.05
N PHE A 150 -3.56 7.52 -7.60
CA PHE A 150 -3.42 8.73 -8.41
C PHE A 150 -2.57 9.78 -7.70
N THR A 151 -1.68 10.42 -8.45
CA THR A 151 -0.89 11.58 -8.00
C THR A 151 -1.67 12.87 -8.23
N SER A 152 -1.24 13.95 -7.58
CA SER A 152 -1.80 15.29 -7.73
C SER A 152 -1.76 15.85 -9.17
N THR A 153 -0.91 15.29 -10.02
CA THR A 153 -0.79 15.67 -11.44
C THR A 153 -1.82 14.99 -12.34
N THR A 154 -2.60 14.03 -11.80
CA THR A 154 -3.62 13.32 -12.59
C THR A 154 -4.85 14.21 -12.79
N PRO A 155 -5.31 14.47 -14.04
CA PRO A 155 -6.53 15.22 -14.30
C PRO A 155 -7.76 14.55 -13.66
N ILE A 156 -8.67 15.36 -13.09
CA ILE A 156 -9.88 14.88 -12.39
C ILE A 156 -10.76 14.06 -13.34
N GLU A 157 -10.90 14.49 -14.59
CA GLU A 157 -11.68 13.80 -15.62
C GLU A 157 -11.14 12.39 -15.87
N ARG A 158 -9.81 12.24 -15.86
CA ARG A 158 -9.17 10.92 -15.98
C ARG A 158 -9.46 10.05 -14.76
N ILE A 159 -9.45 10.61 -13.55
CA ILE A 159 -9.82 9.89 -12.32
C ILE A 159 -11.26 9.41 -12.41
N ILE A 160 -12.21 10.29 -12.78
CA ILE A 160 -13.63 9.96 -12.95
C ILE A 160 -13.81 8.87 -14.02
N LYS A 161 -13.14 9.00 -15.17
CA LYS A 161 -13.17 7.96 -16.24
C LYS A 161 -12.68 6.61 -15.70
N LYS A 162 -11.54 6.59 -15.00
CA LYS A 162 -10.96 5.35 -14.42
C LYS A 162 -11.80 4.77 -13.29
N SER A 163 -12.50 5.58 -12.53
CA SER A 163 -13.40 5.11 -11.47
C SER A 163 -14.55 4.24 -12.00
N ARG A 164 -14.95 4.41 -13.25
CA ARG A 164 -16.04 3.65 -13.90
C ARG A 164 -15.63 2.24 -14.34
N LEU A 165 -14.32 1.93 -14.35
CA LEU A 165 -13.84 0.61 -14.77
C LEU A 165 -14.33 -0.47 -13.80
N LYS A 166 -14.82 -1.61 -14.36
CA LYS A 166 -15.43 -2.71 -13.58
C LYS A 166 -14.49 -3.36 -12.57
N TYR A 167 -13.19 -3.33 -12.81
CA TYR A 167 -12.17 -3.87 -11.92
C TYR A 167 -11.67 -2.87 -10.85
N VAL A 168 -12.07 -1.62 -10.90
CA VAL A 168 -11.73 -0.61 -9.89
C VAL A 168 -12.85 -0.57 -8.87
N LYS A 169 -12.56 -0.93 -7.62
CA LYS A 169 -13.50 -0.92 -6.49
C LYS A 169 -13.24 0.21 -5.52
N ILE A 170 -11.99 0.66 -5.40
CA ILE A 170 -11.58 1.78 -4.56
C ILE A 170 -10.62 2.69 -5.34
N LEU A 171 -10.46 3.91 -4.86
CA LEU A 171 -9.50 4.89 -5.37
C LEU A 171 -8.61 5.36 -4.24
N VAL A 172 -7.35 5.56 -4.55
CA VAL A 172 -6.36 6.11 -3.60
C VAL A 172 -5.72 7.32 -4.25
N MET A 173 -5.75 8.47 -3.59
CA MET A 173 -5.26 9.70 -4.22
C MET A 173 -4.61 10.65 -3.22
N GLU A 174 -3.76 11.53 -3.71
CA GLU A 174 -3.10 12.52 -2.88
C GLU A 174 -4.09 13.44 -2.16
N LYS A 175 -3.73 13.85 -0.94
CA LYS A 175 -4.55 14.75 -0.09
C LYS A 175 -4.97 16.07 -0.75
N ARG A 176 -4.29 16.52 -1.82
CA ARG A 176 -4.67 17.71 -2.61
C ARG A 176 -6.07 17.60 -3.22
N PHE A 177 -6.57 16.38 -3.38
CA PHE A 177 -7.91 16.13 -3.90
C PHE A 177 -9.02 16.21 -2.83
N LEU A 178 -8.70 16.33 -1.53
CA LEU A 178 -9.67 16.37 -0.44
C LEU A 178 -10.74 17.47 -0.60
N SER A 179 -10.38 18.63 -1.18
CA SER A 179 -11.29 19.77 -1.38
C SER A 179 -11.98 19.79 -2.75
N LYS A 180 -11.78 18.77 -3.58
CA LYS A 180 -12.29 18.77 -4.97
C LYS A 180 -13.70 18.15 -5.04
N LYS A 181 -14.73 18.96 -4.86
CA LYS A 181 -16.16 18.57 -4.89
C LYS A 181 -16.55 17.71 -6.10
N LYS A 182 -15.94 17.92 -7.27
CA LYS A 182 -16.18 17.12 -8.48
C LYS A 182 -15.94 15.62 -8.28
N LEU A 183 -15.11 15.23 -7.31
CA LEU A 183 -14.86 13.84 -6.97
C LEU A 183 -15.95 13.20 -6.09
N ASP A 184 -16.82 14.00 -5.47
CA ASP A 184 -17.93 13.51 -4.66
C ASP A 184 -19.02 12.83 -5.53
N THR A 185 -18.96 13.00 -6.87
CA THR A 185 -19.81 12.25 -7.82
C THR A 185 -19.41 10.79 -7.99
N ILE A 186 -18.25 10.38 -7.44
CA ILE A 186 -17.76 9.01 -7.56
C ILE A 186 -18.37 8.14 -6.46
N ASN A 187 -19.26 7.24 -6.85
CA ASN A 187 -19.89 6.29 -5.91
C ASN A 187 -18.96 5.08 -5.63
N LYS A 188 -17.74 5.34 -5.11
CA LYS A 188 -16.79 4.32 -4.67
C LYS A 188 -15.95 4.86 -3.52
N PRO A 189 -15.47 4.01 -2.58
CA PRO A 189 -14.59 4.47 -1.51
C PRO A 189 -13.33 5.14 -2.07
N ILE A 190 -13.03 6.34 -1.57
CA ILE A 190 -11.83 7.10 -1.89
C ILE A 190 -10.99 7.20 -0.62
N TYR A 191 -9.69 6.88 -0.73
CA TYR A 191 -8.69 7.04 0.32
C TYR A 191 -7.71 8.13 -0.06
N TYR A 192 -7.37 9.00 0.90
CA TYR A 192 -6.50 10.15 0.64
C TYR A 192 -5.17 10.02 1.39
N TYR A 193 -4.04 10.08 0.68
CA TYR A 193 -2.68 10.01 1.22
C TYR A 193 -1.89 11.29 0.94
N THR A 194 -0.91 11.71 1.68
CA THR A 194 -0.63 11.29 3.04
C THR A 194 -1.04 12.41 3.96
N ALA A 195 -1.90 12.14 4.92
CA ALA A 195 -2.30 13.10 5.92
C ALA A 195 -1.28 13.08 7.08
N ARG A 196 -0.71 14.25 7.43
CA ARG A 196 0.40 14.35 8.39
C ARG A 196 0.12 15.24 9.59
N ASN A 197 -1.08 15.80 9.69
CA ASN A 197 -1.43 16.64 10.83
C ASN A 197 -2.87 16.42 11.32
N LYS A 198 -3.09 16.70 12.61
CA LYS A 198 -4.39 16.53 13.26
C LYS A 198 -5.46 17.46 12.70
N LYS A 199 -5.09 18.64 12.12
CA LYS A 199 -6.05 19.57 11.51
C LYS A 199 -6.74 18.93 10.30
N ILE A 200 -5.99 18.23 9.42
CA ILE A 200 -6.57 17.49 8.28
C ILE A 200 -7.52 16.40 8.78
N LYS A 201 -7.13 15.64 9.82
CA LYS A 201 -7.97 14.59 10.40
C LYS A 201 -9.30 15.15 10.92
N ARG A 202 -9.29 16.28 11.63
CA ARG A 202 -10.49 16.92 12.16
C ARG A 202 -11.38 17.47 11.03
N LYS A 203 -10.77 18.19 10.07
CA LYS A 203 -11.50 18.84 8.96
C LYS A 203 -12.18 17.84 8.02
N TYR A 204 -11.59 16.65 7.82
CA TYR A 204 -12.05 15.62 6.88
C TYR A 204 -12.30 14.29 7.60
N SER A 205 -12.98 14.36 8.75
CA SER A 205 -13.28 13.18 9.60
C SER A 205 -14.23 12.19 8.94
N ASP A 206 -14.99 12.61 7.94
CA ASP A 206 -15.90 11.83 7.10
C ASP A 206 -15.18 11.08 5.96
N LYS A 207 -13.94 11.44 5.65
CA LYS A 207 -13.16 10.86 4.55
C LYS A 207 -12.23 9.74 5.03
N ASN A 208 -11.97 8.75 4.17
CA ASN A 208 -10.96 7.73 4.47
C ASN A 208 -9.57 8.33 4.28
N LEU A 209 -8.75 8.28 5.32
CA LEU A 209 -7.42 8.90 5.32
C LEU A 209 -6.32 7.87 5.56
N ILE A 210 -5.21 8.04 4.85
CA ILE A 210 -3.95 7.32 5.08
C ILE A 210 -2.98 8.29 5.76
N PHE A 211 -2.60 7.97 6.99
CA PHE A 211 -1.95 8.86 7.94
C PHE A 211 -0.49 8.51 8.22
N GLU A 212 0.32 9.54 8.57
CA GLU A 212 1.59 9.40 9.26
C GLU A 212 1.56 10.24 10.56
N ASN A 213 2.23 9.73 11.61
CA ASN A 213 2.47 10.46 12.87
C ASN A 213 1.17 10.98 13.52
N LEU A 214 0.37 10.06 14.03
CA LEU A 214 -0.88 10.32 14.74
C LEU A 214 -0.70 11.01 16.10
#